data_997e018047954a68012d19f04afb2a69
#
_entry.id   997e018047954a68012d19f04afb2a69
#
_cell.length_a   1.000
_cell.length_b   1.000
_cell.length_c   1.000
_cell.angle_alpha   90.00
_cell.angle_beta   90.00
_cell.angle_gamma   90.00
#
_symmetry.space_group_name_H-M   'P 1'
#
loop_
_entity.id
_entity.type
_entity.pdbx_description
1 polymer ?
#
loop_
_entity_poly.entity_id
_entity_poly.type
_entity_poly.pdbx_seq_one_letter_code
_entity_poly.pdbx_strand_id
1 'polypeptide(L)'
;SLVGSEMCIRDRRKTTDEYLAQVTPTRKNNYTGLLEGYNLITICAESFCPWFISEELTPTLYKLSHTGIIFDNYYGTFQSVTTNGEYTMCMGLYPDMSRTKTDSSFNVAGTNYLPFCLGNALREKGYQAWGYHDYIGDFYNRNITHANMGYTFKAADSGLDIKIDWPSSDLEMMEASVDDYLSSKEPFHAYYMTFSGHYQYNWDNAMSAKNRDAVKDLPYSEPVKAYIACNLELENALAYLMDRLKQAGVADKTCIVLTNDHYPYGLTEDEYNELAGQEMDLTFEKYRNSFICYVPGLSENIVVDEYCSTADILPTLLNLFGVDYDSRLLAGTDVLSNGVHIAVLSDKSFLTKAFRYDAGTETVIPADESIAISDEQLEAYRLYVDNKFQMSSNIVNSDYYAHVFGKASSGGTLEDTVVFTDITGIFNQASVLYMYRN
;
A
#
# COMPACT_ATOMS: atom_id res chain seq x y z
N SER A 1 18.45 20.49 -21.98
CA SER A 1 19.90 20.23 -22.09
C SER A 1 20.30 19.31 -20.92
N LEU A 2 21.26 18.42 -21.12
CA LEU A 2 21.81 17.50 -20.11
C LEU A 2 22.25 18.27 -18.85
N VAL A 3 22.90 19.41 -19.01
CA VAL A 3 23.37 20.27 -17.91
C VAL A 3 22.22 20.79 -17.05
N GLY A 4 21.08 21.13 -17.64
CA GLY A 4 19.90 21.58 -16.89
C GLY A 4 19.23 20.46 -16.10
N SER A 5 19.25 19.22 -16.62
CA SER A 5 18.71 18.06 -15.91
C SER A 5 19.61 17.61 -14.76
N GLU A 6 20.91 17.67 -14.90
CA GLU A 6 21.88 17.36 -13.84
C GLU A 6 21.81 18.37 -12.69
N MET A 7 21.70 19.66 -12.98
CA MET A 7 21.49 20.69 -11.97
C MET A 7 20.18 20.47 -11.20
N CYS A 8 19.10 20.11 -11.88
CA CYS A 8 17.82 19.83 -11.25
C CYS A 8 17.90 18.61 -10.31
N ILE A 9 18.60 17.55 -10.71
CA ILE A 9 18.82 16.35 -9.88
C ILE A 9 19.65 16.71 -8.63
N ARG A 10 20.73 17.45 -8.80
CA ARG A 10 21.59 17.90 -7.70
C ARG A 10 20.81 18.74 -6.68
N ASP A 11 20.01 19.68 -7.16
CA ASP A 11 19.21 20.54 -6.30
C ASP A 11 18.14 19.74 -5.52
N ARG A 12 17.50 18.78 -6.18
CA ARG A 12 16.54 17.88 -5.52
C ARG A 12 17.20 17.05 -4.42
N ARG A 13 18.38 16.50 -4.68
CA ARG A 13 19.16 15.72 -3.69
C ARG A 13 19.55 16.59 -2.50
N LYS A 14 20.04 17.80 -2.76
CA LYS A 14 20.40 18.76 -1.70
C LYS A 14 19.19 19.13 -0.84
N THR A 15 18.06 19.48 -1.46
CA THR A 15 16.83 19.81 -0.76
C THR A 15 16.35 18.63 0.10
N THR A 16 16.46 17.41 -0.41
CA THR A 16 16.11 16.19 0.33
C THR A 16 17.06 15.96 1.50
N ASP A 17 18.36 16.13 1.33
CA ASP A 17 19.34 16.02 2.42
C ASP A 17 19.02 17.01 3.56
N GLU A 18 18.76 18.26 3.20
CA GLU A 18 18.41 19.32 4.16
C GLU A 18 17.12 19.00 4.93
N TYR A 19 16.12 18.49 4.24
CA TYR A 19 14.86 18.07 4.86
C TYR A 19 15.06 16.87 5.80
N LEU A 20 15.71 15.80 5.32
CA LEU A 20 15.91 14.58 6.11
C LEU A 20 16.81 14.80 7.35
N ALA A 21 17.75 15.75 7.27
CA ALA A 21 18.57 16.13 8.43
C ALA A 21 17.75 16.67 9.60
N GLN A 22 16.54 17.15 9.35
CA GLN A 22 15.63 17.69 10.36
C GLN A 22 14.60 16.65 10.84
N VAL A 23 14.49 15.50 10.16
CA VAL A 23 13.53 14.44 10.51
C VAL A 23 14.12 13.53 11.56
N THR A 24 13.39 13.31 12.65
CA THR A 24 13.76 12.33 13.66
C THR A 24 13.30 10.95 13.25
N PRO A 25 14.19 9.95 13.20
CA PRO A 25 13.79 8.59 12.84
C PRO A 25 12.92 7.93 13.93
N THR A 26 12.09 6.97 13.53
CA THR A 26 11.35 6.14 14.47
C THR A 26 12.26 5.12 15.15
N ARG A 27 11.87 4.66 16.32
CA ARG A 27 12.57 3.60 17.05
C ARG A 27 12.11 2.22 16.62
N LYS A 28 13.00 1.24 16.72
CA LYS A 28 12.60 -0.16 16.84
C LYS A 28 11.68 -0.33 18.06
N ASN A 29 10.81 -1.32 18.01
CA ASN A 29 9.78 -1.55 19.03
C ASN A 29 9.63 -3.04 19.34
N ASN A 30 8.68 -3.39 20.21
CA ASN A 30 8.44 -4.76 20.61
C ASN A 30 8.00 -5.70 19.48
N TYR A 31 7.60 -5.15 18.35
CA TYR A 31 7.14 -5.90 17.17
C TYR A 31 8.23 -6.03 16.10
N THR A 32 9.39 -5.40 16.29
CA THR A 32 10.50 -5.48 15.37
C THR A 32 10.95 -6.93 15.20
N GLY A 33 10.88 -7.45 13.98
CA GLY A 33 11.26 -8.82 13.67
C GLY A 33 10.26 -9.90 14.13
N LEU A 34 9.06 -9.53 14.57
CA LEU A 34 8.03 -10.48 15.00
C LEU A 34 7.74 -11.54 13.93
N LEU A 35 7.79 -11.18 12.67
CA LEU A 35 7.47 -12.06 11.54
C LEU A 35 8.71 -12.48 10.75
N GLU A 36 9.90 -12.27 11.28
CA GLU A 36 11.14 -12.67 10.62
C GLU A 36 11.14 -14.17 10.33
N GLY A 37 11.40 -14.53 9.07
CA GLY A 37 11.38 -15.93 8.62
C GLY A 37 10.00 -16.45 8.21
N TYR A 38 8.92 -15.72 8.44
CA TYR A 38 7.60 -16.05 7.89
C TYR A 38 7.56 -15.80 6.39
N ASN A 39 6.77 -16.58 5.67
CA ASN A 39 6.38 -16.24 4.30
C ASN A 39 5.45 -15.04 4.31
N LEU A 40 5.49 -14.24 3.26
CA LEU A 40 4.64 -13.05 3.11
C LEU A 40 3.97 -13.04 1.74
N ILE A 41 2.66 -12.93 1.76
CA ILE A 41 1.87 -12.66 0.56
C ILE A 41 1.23 -11.28 0.72
N THR A 42 1.48 -10.38 -0.21
CA THR A 42 0.88 -9.05 -0.25
C THR A 42 -0.04 -8.91 -1.45
N ILE A 43 -1.21 -8.35 -1.25
CA ILE A 43 -2.25 -8.22 -2.26
C ILE A 43 -2.72 -6.77 -2.32
N CYS A 44 -2.57 -6.15 -3.48
CA CYS A 44 -3.20 -4.89 -3.82
C CYS A 44 -4.50 -5.21 -4.55
N ALA A 45 -5.63 -5.02 -3.88
CA ALA A 45 -6.94 -5.44 -4.36
C ALA A 45 -7.65 -4.31 -5.09
N GLU A 46 -7.91 -4.50 -6.37
CA GLU A 46 -8.59 -3.54 -7.25
C GLU A 46 -9.95 -3.12 -6.69
N SER A 47 -10.14 -1.82 -6.47
CA SER A 47 -11.39 -1.21 -6.00
C SER A 47 -12.00 -1.85 -4.75
N PHE A 48 -11.15 -2.40 -3.90
CA PHE A 48 -11.62 -3.10 -2.69
C PHE A 48 -12.19 -2.13 -1.66
N CYS A 49 -13.22 -2.59 -0.95
CA CYS A 49 -13.71 -1.98 0.28
C CYS A 49 -14.17 -3.07 1.26
N PRO A 50 -14.22 -2.80 2.57
CA PRO A 50 -14.54 -3.84 3.55
C PRO A 50 -16.03 -4.14 3.70
N TRP A 51 -16.91 -3.38 3.06
CA TRP A 51 -18.34 -3.39 3.36
C TRP A 51 -19.10 -4.62 2.86
N PHE A 52 -18.48 -5.43 2.00
CA PHE A 52 -19.07 -6.71 1.55
C PHE A 52 -18.54 -7.92 2.33
N ILE A 53 -17.62 -7.74 3.26
CA ILE A 53 -17.05 -8.85 4.04
C ILE A 53 -18.08 -9.36 5.04
N SER A 54 -18.34 -10.68 5.01
CA SER A 54 -19.21 -11.35 5.98
C SER A 54 -18.79 -12.81 6.17
N GLU A 55 -19.13 -13.40 7.30
CA GLU A 55 -18.86 -14.84 7.55
C GLU A 55 -19.55 -15.75 6.53
N GLU A 56 -20.73 -15.35 6.07
CA GLU A 56 -21.55 -16.17 5.18
C GLU A 56 -21.10 -16.07 3.73
N LEU A 57 -20.86 -14.85 3.25
CA LEU A 57 -20.59 -14.60 1.85
C LEU A 57 -19.09 -14.67 1.50
N THR A 58 -18.26 -14.19 2.41
CA THR A 58 -16.80 -14.09 2.20
C THR A 58 -16.03 -14.66 3.39
N PRO A 59 -16.17 -15.97 3.70
CA PRO A 59 -15.59 -16.55 4.91
C PRO A 59 -14.08 -16.45 4.98
N THR A 60 -13.38 -16.50 3.86
CA THR A 60 -11.92 -16.35 3.86
C THR A 60 -11.49 -14.91 4.16
N LEU A 61 -12.06 -13.92 3.46
CA LEU A 61 -11.81 -12.51 3.76
C LEU A 61 -12.18 -12.16 5.20
N TYR A 62 -13.29 -12.71 5.70
CA TYR A 62 -13.69 -12.52 7.10
C TYR A 62 -12.62 -13.03 8.05
N LYS A 63 -12.14 -14.26 7.86
CA LYS A 63 -11.05 -14.83 8.66
C LYS A 63 -9.78 -14.00 8.60
N LEU A 64 -9.34 -13.62 7.39
CA LEU A 64 -8.11 -12.85 7.20
C LEU A 64 -8.19 -11.47 7.86
N SER A 65 -9.35 -10.83 7.81
CA SER A 65 -9.56 -9.49 8.37
C SER A 65 -9.77 -9.46 9.89
N HIS A 66 -10.02 -10.62 10.52
CA HIS A 66 -10.29 -10.73 11.96
C HIS A 66 -9.22 -11.49 12.73
N THR A 67 -8.13 -11.89 12.08
CA THR A 67 -7.08 -12.69 12.70
C THR A 67 -5.69 -12.10 12.42
N GLY A 68 -4.97 -11.74 13.46
CA GLY A 68 -3.61 -11.23 13.35
C GLY A 68 -3.46 -9.84 13.93
N ILE A 69 -2.91 -8.90 13.15
CA ILE A 69 -2.80 -7.50 13.53
C ILE A 69 -3.96 -6.73 12.91
N ILE A 70 -4.77 -6.12 13.77
CA ILE A 70 -6.00 -5.43 13.37
C ILE A 70 -5.77 -3.93 13.45
N PHE A 71 -5.87 -3.24 12.32
CA PHE A 71 -5.73 -1.79 12.21
C PHE A 71 -7.11 -1.15 12.15
N ASP A 72 -7.56 -0.55 13.24
CA ASP A 72 -8.93 -0.04 13.37
C ASP A 72 -9.18 1.23 12.55
N ASN A 73 -8.15 2.01 12.26
CA ASN A 73 -8.28 3.33 11.65
C ASN A 73 -7.39 3.48 10.40
N TYR A 74 -7.55 2.54 9.46
CA TYR A 74 -6.89 2.59 8.17
C TYR A 74 -7.76 3.26 7.11
N TYR A 75 -7.16 4.16 6.33
CA TYR A 75 -7.79 4.87 5.22
C TYR A 75 -6.96 4.70 3.94
N GLY A 76 -7.59 4.25 2.86
CA GLY A 76 -6.94 4.24 1.55
C GLY A 76 -6.75 5.67 1.05
N THR A 77 -5.54 6.00 0.63
CA THR A 77 -5.17 7.39 0.28
C THR A 77 -5.88 7.92 -0.97
N PHE A 78 -6.19 7.03 -1.94
CA PHE A 78 -6.58 7.46 -3.29
C PHE A 78 -8.05 7.25 -3.61
N GLN A 79 -8.60 8.19 -4.37
CA GLN A 79 -9.95 8.09 -4.93
C GLN A 79 -9.98 7.23 -6.20
N SER A 80 -8.95 7.29 -7.01
CA SER A 80 -8.86 6.63 -8.32
C SER A 80 -7.41 6.46 -8.75
N VAL A 81 -7.19 5.89 -9.93
CA VAL A 81 -5.89 5.65 -10.54
C VAL A 81 -5.10 4.54 -9.83
N THR A 82 -5.24 3.34 -10.33
CA THR A 82 -4.60 2.12 -9.81
C THR A 82 -3.11 2.28 -9.55
N THR A 83 -2.38 2.86 -10.49
CA THR A 83 -0.92 3.05 -10.35
C THR A 83 -0.52 3.92 -9.16
N ASN A 84 -1.35 4.87 -8.74
CA ASN A 84 -1.04 5.71 -7.58
C ASN A 84 -1.13 4.93 -6.27
N GLY A 85 -2.19 4.14 -6.10
CA GLY A 85 -2.37 3.31 -4.91
C GLY A 85 -1.36 2.16 -4.84
N GLU A 86 -1.18 1.46 -5.94
CA GLU A 86 -0.19 0.37 -6.05
C GLU A 86 1.24 0.88 -5.78
N TYR A 87 1.61 2.01 -6.38
CA TYR A 87 2.89 2.68 -6.14
C TYR A 87 3.12 2.97 -4.66
N THR A 88 2.14 3.60 -4.02
CA THR A 88 2.25 4.02 -2.62
C THR A 88 2.36 2.82 -1.67
N MET A 89 1.59 1.76 -1.92
CA MET A 89 1.71 0.51 -1.16
C MET A 89 3.10 -0.12 -1.31
N CYS A 90 3.63 -0.17 -2.53
CA CYS A 90 4.90 -0.83 -2.82
C CYS A 90 6.13 0.00 -2.42
N MET A 91 6.04 1.31 -2.55
CA MET A 91 7.17 2.24 -2.39
C MET A 91 7.26 2.87 -1.00
N GLY A 92 6.15 2.94 -0.26
CA GLY A 92 6.10 3.73 0.97
C GLY A 92 6.30 5.23 0.75
N LEU A 93 6.11 5.68 -0.48
CA LEU A 93 6.22 7.07 -0.95
C LEU A 93 4.93 7.47 -1.65
N TYR A 94 4.63 8.76 -1.66
CA TYR A 94 3.53 9.30 -2.45
C TYR A 94 3.96 9.52 -3.90
N PRO A 95 3.08 9.24 -4.88
CA PRO A 95 3.37 9.56 -6.27
C PRO A 95 3.32 11.07 -6.49
N ASP A 96 3.97 11.53 -7.55
CA ASP A 96 3.79 12.89 -8.04
C ASP A 96 2.41 13.00 -8.71
N MET A 97 1.49 13.67 -8.03
CA MET A 97 0.10 13.79 -8.45
C MET A 97 -0.09 14.65 -9.70
N SER A 98 0.94 15.38 -10.13
CA SER A 98 0.91 16.15 -11.39
C SER A 98 1.18 15.30 -12.63
N ARG A 99 1.65 14.06 -12.46
CA ARG A 99 1.98 13.15 -13.58
C ARG A 99 0.74 12.46 -14.13
N THR A 100 0.83 12.05 -15.40
CA THR A 100 -0.23 11.30 -16.08
C THR A 100 -0.12 9.79 -15.80
N LYS A 101 -1.15 9.03 -16.16
CA LYS A 101 -1.14 7.56 -16.05
C LYS A 101 -0.04 6.89 -16.86
N THR A 102 0.30 7.46 -18.02
CA THR A 102 1.31 6.92 -18.93
C THR A 102 2.73 7.38 -18.60
N ASP A 103 2.87 8.47 -17.86
CA ASP A 103 4.14 8.99 -17.34
C ASP A 103 4.07 9.08 -15.84
N SER A 104 3.76 7.96 -15.19
CA SER A 104 3.56 7.86 -13.75
C SER A 104 4.88 7.85 -12.97
N SER A 105 4.78 8.08 -11.66
CA SER A 105 5.93 7.92 -10.76
C SER A 105 6.50 6.49 -10.80
N PHE A 106 5.68 5.48 -11.08
CA PHE A 106 6.15 4.12 -11.29
C PHE A 106 7.11 4.02 -12.48
N ASN A 107 6.81 4.67 -13.60
CA ASN A 107 7.70 4.67 -14.76
C ASN A 107 9.05 5.26 -14.42
N VAL A 108 9.08 6.36 -13.69
CA VAL A 108 10.34 6.98 -13.23
C VAL A 108 11.09 6.04 -12.29
N ALA A 109 10.40 5.45 -11.33
CA ALA A 109 10.97 4.50 -10.36
C ALA A 109 11.50 3.21 -11.02
N GLY A 110 11.03 2.88 -12.22
CA GLY A 110 11.42 1.66 -12.93
C GLY A 110 12.90 1.54 -13.25
N THR A 111 13.66 2.61 -13.16
CA THR A 111 15.12 2.64 -13.36
C THR A 111 15.91 3.05 -12.12
N ASN A 112 15.23 3.27 -11.00
CA ASN A 112 15.84 3.69 -9.74
C ASN A 112 16.36 2.51 -8.93
N TYR A 113 17.32 2.78 -8.05
CA TYR A 113 17.69 1.87 -6.98
C TYR A 113 16.61 1.90 -5.89
N LEU A 114 15.98 0.76 -5.60
CA LEU A 114 14.83 0.62 -4.71
C LEU A 114 15.07 -0.40 -3.60
N PRO A 115 15.91 -0.11 -2.60
CA PRO A 115 16.31 -1.09 -1.59
C PRO A 115 15.18 -1.44 -0.60
N PHE A 116 14.17 -0.60 -0.46
CA PHE A 116 13.10 -0.76 0.53
C PHE A 116 11.86 -1.47 -0.02
N CYS A 117 11.71 -1.59 -1.33
CA CYS A 117 10.65 -2.42 -1.89
C CYS A 117 10.79 -3.86 -1.38
N LEU A 118 9.70 -4.47 -0.96
CA LEU A 118 9.72 -5.77 -0.28
C LEU A 118 10.41 -6.86 -1.11
N GLY A 119 10.24 -6.85 -2.43
CA GLY A 119 10.93 -7.80 -3.29
C GLY A 119 12.45 -7.73 -3.11
N ASN A 120 13.04 -6.54 -3.20
CA ASN A 120 14.47 -6.34 -3.01
C ASN A 120 14.91 -6.58 -1.55
N ALA A 121 14.18 -6.01 -0.60
CA ALA A 121 14.52 -6.09 0.82
C ALA A 121 14.50 -7.53 1.35
N LEU A 122 13.48 -8.31 0.97
CA LEU A 122 13.37 -9.70 1.41
C LEU A 122 14.32 -10.64 0.67
N ARG A 123 14.67 -10.36 -0.60
CA ARG A 123 15.74 -11.10 -1.28
C ARG A 123 17.06 -10.99 -0.53
N GLU A 124 17.41 -9.83 -0.01
CA GLU A 124 18.61 -9.65 0.82
C GLU A 124 18.58 -10.50 2.10
N LYS A 125 17.38 -10.89 2.56
CA LYS A 125 17.19 -11.81 3.68
C LYS A 125 17.06 -13.29 3.28
N GLY A 126 17.29 -13.62 2.02
CA GLY A 126 17.26 -15.00 1.51
C GLY A 126 15.89 -15.48 1.04
N TYR A 127 14.92 -14.60 0.87
CA TYR A 127 13.61 -14.93 0.32
C TYR A 127 13.63 -15.06 -1.20
N GLN A 128 12.79 -15.94 -1.73
CA GLN A 128 12.33 -15.80 -3.10
C GLN A 128 11.27 -14.69 -3.15
N ALA A 129 11.24 -13.92 -4.25
CA ALA A 129 10.27 -12.85 -4.43
C ALA A 129 9.63 -12.96 -5.81
N TRP A 130 8.30 -13.12 -5.82
CA TRP A 130 7.45 -13.29 -7.00
C TRP A 130 6.41 -12.18 -7.05
N GLY A 131 6.10 -11.71 -8.26
CA GLY A 131 5.05 -10.73 -8.48
C GLY A 131 4.14 -11.14 -9.63
N TYR A 132 2.84 -10.85 -9.50
CA TYR A 132 1.82 -11.30 -10.43
C TYR A 132 0.76 -10.24 -10.70
N HIS A 133 0.28 -10.24 -11.95
CA HIS A 133 -0.89 -9.48 -12.36
C HIS A 133 -1.69 -10.26 -13.40
N ASP A 134 -2.99 -10.26 -13.28
CA ASP A 134 -3.90 -11.04 -14.15
C ASP A 134 -4.37 -10.29 -15.40
N TYR A 135 -3.60 -9.29 -15.82
CA TYR A 135 -3.77 -8.61 -17.11
C TYR A 135 -2.42 -8.52 -17.83
N ILE A 136 -2.34 -7.70 -18.87
CA ILE A 136 -1.14 -7.56 -19.72
C ILE A 136 0.01 -6.93 -18.94
N GLY A 137 1.21 -7.51 -19.03
CA GLY A 137 2.37 -7.10 -18.23
C GLY A 137 2.95 -5.73 -18.56
N ASP A 138 2.82 -5.27 -19.79
CA ASP A 138 3.24 -3.93 -20.19
C ASP A 138 2.18 -2.84 -19.90
N PHE A 139 0.99 -3.26 -19.47
CA PHE A 139 -0.04 -2.33 -18.99
C PHE A 139 0.47 -1.61 -17.74
N TYR A 140 0.61 -0.31 -17.80
CA TYR A 140 1.32 0.52 -16.82
C TYR A 140 2.80 0.15 -16.63
N ASN A 141 3.42 -0.53 -17.60
CA ASN A 141 4.84 -0.86 -17.60
C ASN A 141 5.28 -1.76 -16.41
N ARG A 142 4.37 -2.59 -15.89
CA ARG A 142 4.64 -3.44 -14.72
C ARG A 142 5.75 -4.46 -14.94
N ASN A 143 5.90 -4.97 -16.16
CA ASN A 143 6.99 -5.88 -16.52
C ASN A 143 8.38 -5.30 -16.22
N ILE A 144 8.55 -3.98 -16.29
CA ILE A 144 9.79 -3.28 -15.96
C ILE A 144 9.80 -2.88 -14.48
N THR A 145 8.76 -2.20 -14.00
CA THR A 145 8.73 -1.63 -12.64
C THR A 145 8.77 -2.70 -11.56
N HIS A 146 8.02 -3.79 -11.74
CA HIS A 146 7.95 -4.87 -10.75
C HIS A 146 9.23 -5.72 -10.73
N ALA A 147 9.84 -5.94 -11.88
CA ALA A 147 11.18 -6.55 -11.93
C ALA A 147 12.21 -5.70 -11.19
N ASN A 148 12.15 -4.38 -11.34
CA ASN A 148 13.05 -3.45 -10.64
C ASN A 148 12.82 -3.42 -9.12
N MET A 149 11.58 -3.67 -8.66
CA MET A 149 11.27 -3.81 -7.23
C MET A 149 11.75 -5.14 -6.62
N GLY A 150 12.33 -6.03 -7.43
CA GLY A 150 12.92 -7.30 -6.98
C GLY A 150 12.06 -8.53 -7.25
N TYR A 151 10.97 -8.41 -7.98
CA TYR A 151 10.10 -9.53 -8.28
C TYR A 151 10.50 -10.27 -9.56
N THR A 152 10.48 -11.60 -9.51
CA THR A 152 10.27 -12.41 -10.72
C THR A 152 8.80 -12.21 -11.09
N PHE A 153 8.56 -11.41 -12.13
CA PHE A 153 7.22 -10.93 -12.46
C PHE A 153 6.59 -11.75 -13.60
N LYS A 154 5.34 -12.12 -13.40
CA LYS A 154 4.50 -12.81 -14.41
C LYS A 154 3.16 -12.09 -14.57
N ALA A 155 2.68 -12.05 -15.81
CA ALA A 155 1.38 -11.49 -16.16
C ALA A 155 0.64 -12.41 -17.15
N ALA A 156 -0.59 -12.07 -17.48
CA ALA A 156 -1.44 -12.90 -18.34
C ALA A 156 -0.87 -13.16 -19.74
N ASP A 157 -0.04 -12.26 -20.25
CA ASP A 157 0.66 -12.40 -21.55
C ASP A 157 2.13 -12.80 -21.38
N SER A 158 2.61 -12.99 -20.16
CA SER A 158 4.02 -13.24 -19.85
C SER A 158 4.20 -14.15 -18.63
N GLY A 159 3.96 -15.42 -18.79
CA GLY A 159 4.26 -16.46 -17.82
C GLY A 159 3.07 -16.99 -17.01
N LEU A 160 1.90 -16.34 -17.03
CA LEU A 160 0.66 -16.90 -16.49
C LEU A 160 -0.21 -17.45 -17.62
N ASP A 161 -0.59 -18.72 -17.51
CA ASP A 161 -1.53 -19.37 -18.42
C ASP A 161 -2.95 -19.17 -17.92
N ILE A 162 -3.50 -17.97 -18.19
CA ILE A 162 -4.85 -17.57 -17.79
C ILE A 162 -5.56 -16.89 -18.95
N LYS A 163 -6.90 -16.92 -18.91
CA LYS A 163 -7.72 -16.18 -19.86
C LYS A 163 -7.63 -14.67 -19.59
N ILE A 164 -7.33 -13.90 -20.62
CA ILE A 164 -7.42 -12.45 -20.59
C ILE A 164 -8.88 -12.06 -20.81
N ASP A 165 -9.45 -11.35 -19.86
CA ASP A 165 -10.83 -10.89 -19.88
C ASP A 165 -10.92 -9.46 -19.28
N TRP A 166 -12.11 -8.87 -19.26
CA TRP A 166 -12.32 -7.55 -18.65
C TRP A 166 -13.47 -7.60 -17.65
N PRO A 167 -13.14 -7.71 -16.34
CA PRO A 167 -11.83 -8.03 -15.76
C PRO A 167 -11.50 -9.53 -15.88
N SER A 168 -10.22 -9.86 -15.77
CA SER A 168 -9.74 -11.25 -15.68
C SER A 168 -10.02 -11.84 -14.29
N SER A 169 -9.83 -13.16 -14.16
CA SER A 169 -10.09 -13.91 -12.94
C SER A 169 -8.90 -13.90 -11.98
N ASP A 170 -9.08 -13.34 -10.79
CA ASP A 170 -8.11 -13.44 -9.71
C ASP A 170 -7.89 -14.90 -9.27
N LEU A 171 -8.93 -15.74 -9.34
CA LEU A 171 -8.82 -17.18 -9.05
C LEU A 171 -7.89 -17.88 -10.03
N GLU A 172 -8.05 -17.64 -11.34
CA GLU A 172 -7.15 -18.22 -12.34
C GLU A 172 -5.70 -17.76 -12.14
N MET A 173 -5.48 -16.48 -11.80
CA MET A 173 -4.15 -15.99 -11.46
C MET A 173 -3.55 -16.75 -10.26
N MET A 174 -4.35 -16.99 -9.24
CA MET A 174 -3.91 -17.72 -8.05
C MET A 174 -3.56 -19.16 -8.40
N GLU A 175 -4.44 -19.84 -9.12
CA GLU A 175 -4.23 -21.22 -9.58
C GLU A 175 -2.96 -21.39 -10.43
N ALA A 176 -2.67 -20.42 -11.30
CA ALA A 176 -1.51 -20.44 -12.19
C ALA A 176 -0.18 -20.06 -11.49
N SER A 177 -0.21 -19.48 -10.31
CA SER A 177 0.97 -18.87 -9.69
C SER A 177 1.49 -19.57 -8.45
N VAL A 178 0.64 -20.21 -7.65
CA VAL A 178 1.04 -20.71 -6.32
C VAL A 178 2.16 -21.74 -6.34
N ASP A 179 2.24 -22.56 -7.39
CA ASP A 179 3.29 -23.57 -7.52
C ASP A 179 4.69 -22.97 -7.69
N ASP A 180 4.78 -21.74 -8.18
CA ASP A 180 6.07 -21.05 -8.33
C ASP A 180 6.82 -20.92 -6.99
N TYR A 181 6.11 -20.66 -5.92
CA TYR A 181 6.72 -20.42 -4.61
C TYR A 181 6.46 -21.50 -3.57
N LEU A 182 5.39 -22.31 -3.70
CA LEU A 182 5.08 -23.38 -2.73
C LEU A 182 6.03 -24.57 -2.83
N SER A 183 6.71 -24.76 -3.94
CA SER A 183 7.72 -25.82 -4.13
C SER A 183 9.09 -25.46 -3.55
N SER A 184 9.31 -24.23 -3.13
CA SER A 184 10.58 -23.77 -2.57
C SER A 184 10.80 -24.25 -1.13
N LYS A 185 12.07 -24.49 -0.78
CA LYS A 185 12.50 -24.72 0.61
C LYS A 185 12.85 -23.42 1.34
N GLU A 186 13.06 -22.34 0.59
CA GLU A 186 13.36 -21.01 1.11
C GLU A 186 12.04 -20.30 1.46
N PRO A 187 12.08 -19.34 2.41
CA PRO A 187 10.93 -18.49 2.62
C PRO A 187 10.62 -17.70 1.34
N PHE A 188 9.35 -17.39 1.11
CA PHE A 188 8.91 -16.67 -0.06
C PHE A 188 8.13 -15.42 0.28
N HIS A 189 8.21 -14.46 -0.62
CA HIS A 189 7.33 -13.31 -0.72
C HIS A 189 6.67 -13.32 -2.10
N ALA A 190 5.35 -13.24 -2.13
CA ALA A 190 4.58 -13.12 -3.37
C ALA A 190 3.70 -11.87 -3.31
N TYR A 191 3.78 -11.05 -4.34
CA TYR A 191 2.97 -9.85 -4.53
C TYR A 191 1.95 -10.09 -5.64
N TYR A 192 0.69 -9.72 -5.37
CA TYR A 192 -0.41 -9.80 -6.33
C TYR A 192 -1.06 -8.44 -6.52
N MET A 193 -1.15 -7.99 -7.78
CA MET A 193 -2.06 -6.92 -8.18
C MET A 193 -3.28 -7.57 -8.81
N THR A 194 -4.44 -7.48 -8.18
CA THR A 194 -5.67 -8.12 -8.65
C THR A 194 -6.39 -7.28 -9.70
N PHE A 195 -7.39 -7.86 -10.35
CA PHE A 195 -8.14 -7.20 -11.40
C PHE A 195 -9.65 -7.45 -11.33
N SER A 196 -10.09 -8.55 -10.74
CA SER A 196 -11.50 -8.99 -10.78
C SER A 196 -12.48 -7.94 -10.23
N GLY A 197 -12.07 -7.11 -9.28
CA GLY A 197 -12.87 -6.04 -8.69
C GLY A 197 -13.06 -4.78 -9.54
N HIS A 198 -12.54 -4.74 -10.75
CA HIS A 198 -12.59 -3.56 -11.64
C HIS A 198 -14.01 -3.27 -12.14
N TYR A 199 -14.35 -1.97 -12.27
CA TYR A 199 -15.62 -1.55 -12.85
C TYR A 199 -15.61 -1.76 -14.40
N GLN A 200 -16.78 -1.75 -15.10
CA GLN A 200 -18.09 -1.30 -14.60
C GLN A 200 -18.80 -2.42 -13.83
N TYR A 201 -19.69 -2.04 -12.92
CA TYR A 201 -20.45 -2.98 -12.09
C TYR A 201 -21.82 -3.22 -12.69
N ASN A 202 -21.86 -4.15 -13.62
CA ASN A 202 -23.03 -4.66 -14.32
C ASN A 202 -22.78 -6.09 -14.78
N TRP A 203 -23.74 -6.73 -15.43
CA TRP A 203 -23.62 -8.13 -15.84
C TRP A 203 -22.83 -8.34 -17.14
N ASP A 204 -22.36 -7.27 -17.78
CA ASP A 204 -21.37 -7.35 -18.87
C ASP A 204 -19.93 -7.48 -18.32
N ASN A 205 -19.73 -7.16 -17.04
CA ASN A 205 -18.48 -7.44 -16.33
C ASN A 205 -18.30 -8.95 -16.22
N ALA A 206 -17.19 -9.47 -16.75
CA ALA A 206 -16.96 -10.90 -16.85
C ALA A 206 -17.01 -11.63 -15.49
N MET A 207 -16.47 -11.03 -14.44
CA MET A 207 -16.44 -11.65 -13.11
C MET A 207 -17.76 -11.45 -12.35
N SER A 208 -18.46 -10.36 -12.59
CA SER A 208 -19.84 -10.18 -12.09
C SER A 208 -20.77 -11.24 -12.68
N ALA A 209 -20.72 -11.44 -14.00
CA ALA A 209 -21.51 -12.45 -14.69
C ALA A 209 -21.18 -13.88 -14.19
N LYS A 210 -19.90 -14.18 -13.99
CA LYS A 210 -19.44 -15.48 -13.51
C LYS A 210 -20.03 -15.85 -12.14
N ASN A 211 -20.10 -14.89 -11.22
CA ASN A 211 -20.53 -15.11 -9.85
C ASN A 211 -21.95 -14.61 -9.55
N ARG A 212 -22.74 -14.32 -10.58
CA ARG A 212 -24.09 -13.75 -10.48
C ARG A 212 -25.03 -14.55 -9.58
N ASP A 213 -25.02 -15.88 -9.71
CA ASP A 213 -25.91 -16.74 -8.93
C ASP A 213 -25.68 -16.63 -7.42
N ALA A 214 -24.45 -16.40 -7.00
CA ALA A 214 -24.10 -16.30 -5.58
C ALA A 214 -24.69 -15.03 -4.91
N VAL A 215 -25.07 -14.02 -5.68
CA VAL A 215 -25.55 -12.73 -5.18
C VAL A 215 -27.02 -12.46 -5.51
N LYS A 216 -27.68 -13.31 -6.28
CA LYS A 216 -29.02 -13.07 -6.84
C LYS A 216 -30.09 -12.77 -5.79
N ASP A 217 -30.01 -13.38 -4.62
CA ASP A 217 -30.97 -13.25 -3.53
C ASP A 217 -30.58 -12.20 -2.48
N LEU A 218 -29.47 -11.48 -2.67
CA LEU A 218 -29.03 -10.44 -1.77
C LEU A 218 -29.96 -9.20 -1.90
N PRO A 219 -30.25 -8.51 -0.79
CA PRO A 219 -31.18 -7.39 -0.76
C PRO A 219 -30.57 -6.08 -1.25
N TYR A 220 -29.90 -6.11 -2.41
CA TYR A 220 -29.21 -4.95 -2.98
C TYR A 220 -29.65 -4.68 -4.41
N SER A 221 -29.40 -3.45 -4.88
CA SER A 221 -29.55 -3.07 -6.28
C SER A 221 -28.62 -3.88 -7.20
N GLU A 222 -28.94 -3.92 -8.48
CA GLU A 222 -28.13 -4.67 -9.45
C GLU A 222 -26.66 -4.23 -9.52
N PRO A 223 -26.31 -2.91 -9.50
CA PRO A 223 -24.91 -2.50 -9.47
C PRO A 223 -24.15 -2.96 -8.22
N VAL A 224 -24.78 -2.92 -7.05
CA VAL A 224 -24.18 -3.39 -5.79
C VAL A 224 -23.99 -4.90 -5.83
N LYS A 225 -24.97 -5.66 -6.30
CA LYS A 225 -24.82 -7.11 -6.51
C LYS A 225 -23.68 -7.43 -7.48
N ALA A 226 -23.57 -6.69 -8.58
CA ALA A 226 -22.49 -6.89 -9.55
C ALA A 226 -21.12 -6.58 -8.96
N TYR A 227 -20.99 -5.54 -8.13
CA TYR A 227 -19.76 -5.24 -7.38
C TYR A 227 -19.39 -6.39 -6.44
N ILE A 228 -20.33 -6.87 -5.64
CA ILE A 228 -20.07 -8.00 -4.74
C ILE A 228 -19.68 -9.23 -5.56
N ALA A 229 -20.39 -9.54 -6.64
CA ALA A 229 -20.14 -10.71 -7.48
C ALA A 229 -18.72 -10.73 -8.07
N CYS A 230 -18.23 -9.60 -8.60
CA CYS A 230 -16.86 -9.54 -9.12
C CYS A 230 -15.81 -9.70 -8.01
N ASN A 231 -16.09 -9.21 -6.80
CA ASN A 231 -15.21 -9.39 -5.65
C ASN A 231 -15.29 -10.78 -5.01
N LEU A 232 -16.33 -11.56 -5.29
CA LEU A 232 -16.36 -12.99 -4.93
C LEU A 232 -15.30 -13.79 -5.67
N GLU A 233 -14.81 -13.32 -6.81
CA GLU A 233 -13.67 -13.93 -7.46
C GLU A 233 -12.40 -13.77 -6.64
N LEU A 234 -12.20 -12.62 -6.00
CA LEU A 234 -11.13 -12.43 -5.02
C LEU A 234 -11.28 -13.38 -3.82
N GLU A 235 -12.48 -13.50 -3.27
CA GLU A 235 -12.77 -14.46 -2.18
C GLU A 235 -12.41 -15.89 -2.59
N ASN A 236 -12.81 -16.30 -3.79
CA ASN A 236 -12.50 -17.62 -4.32
C ASN A 236 -10.98 -17.83 -4.49
N ALA A 237 -10.27 -16.81 -4.97
CA ALA A 237 -8.81 -16.84 -5.09
C ALA A 237 -8.13 -16.99 -3.72
N LEU A 238 -8.60 -16.28 -2.71
CA LEU A 238 -8.06 -16.37 -1.36
C LEU A 238 -8.37 -17.69 -0.68
N ALA A 239 -9.56 -18.23 -0.89
CA ALA A 239 -9.92 -19.57 -0.40
C ALA A 239 -9.03 -20.65 -1.01
N TYR A 240 -8.80 -20.59 -2.31
CA TYR A 240 -7.87 -21.48 -3.01
C TYR A 240 -6.44 -21.35 -2.46
N LEU A 241 -5.95 -20.12 -2.29
CA LEU A 241 -4.63 -19.88 -1.72
C LEU A 241 -4.49 -20.49 -0.32
N MET A 242 -5.47 -20.29 0.57
CA MET A 242 -5.43 -20.82 1.92
C MET A 242 -5.39 -22.35 1.92
N ASP A 243 -6.17 -23.00 1.07
CA ASP A 243 -6.16 -24.46 0.92
C ASP A 243 -4.79 -24.96 0.42
N ARG A 244 -4.20 -24.28 -0.55
CA ARG A 244 -2.89 -24.66 -1.09
C ARG A 244 -1.76 -24.46 -0.07
N LEU A 245 -1.79 -23.38 0.72
CA LEU A 245 -0.84 -23.15 1.82
C LEU A 245 -0.93 -24.27 2.86
N LYS A 246 -2.14 -24.69 3.20
CA LYS A 246 -2.38 -25.80 4.12
C LYS A 246 -1.87 -27.12 3.58
N GLN A 247 -2.17 -27.43 2.32
CA GLN A 247 -1.68 -28.65 1.65
C GLN A 247 -0.15 -28.69 1.58
N ALA A 248 0.49 -27.55 1.36
CA ALA A 248 1.95 -27.45 1.32
C ALA A 248 2.61 -27.48 2.72
N GLY A 249 1.82 -27.44 3.80
CA GLY A 249 2.31 -27.45 5.18
C GLY A 249 2.93 -26.14 5.64
N VAL A 250 2.66 -25.01 4.98
CA VAL A 250 3.25 -23.70 5.28
C VAL A 250 2.22 -22.66 5.79
N ALA A 251 0.96 -23.08 5.98
CA ALA A 251 -0.11 -22.15 6.40
C ALA A 251 0.20 -21.45 7.72
N ASP A 252 0.79 -22.15 8.70
CA ASP A 252 1.10 -21.58 10.04
C ASP A 252 2.27 -20.58 10.00
N LYS A 253 2.98 -20.48 8.89
CA LYS A 253 4.15 -19.62 8.68
C LYS A 253 3.99 -18.63 7.55
N THR A 254 2.76 -18.39 7.10
CA THR A 254 2.48 -17.46 5.99
C THR A 254 1.56 -16.36 6.44
N CYS A 255 2.05 -15.13 6.36
CA CYS A 255 1.28 -13.92 6.60
C CYS A 255 0.67 -13.43 5.29
N ILE A 256 -0.54 -12.89 5.36
CA ILE A 256 -1.25 -12.33 4.20
C ILE A 256 -1.63 -10.89 4.52
N VAL A 257 -1.18 -9.97 3.68
CA VAL A 257 -1.50 -8.55 3.75
C VAL A 257 -2.34 -8.17 2.54
N LEU A 258 -3.43 -7.46 2.77
CA LEU A 258 -4.29 -6.99 1.68
C LEU A 258 -4.75 -5.56 1.98
N THR A 259 -4.70 -4.72 0.97
CA THR A 259 -5.35 -3.41 0.96
C THR A 259 -5.89 -3.10 -0.44
N ASN A 260 -6.65 -2.00 -0.57
CA ASN A 260 -7.12 -1.52 -1.85
C ASN A 260 -6.06 -0.69 -2.58
N ASP A 261 -6.23 -0.52 -3.89
CA ASP A 261 -5.49 0.46 -4.69
C ASP A 261 -6.11 1.87 -4.57
N HIS A 262 -7.42 1.95 -4.59
CA HIS A 262 -8.20 3.18 -4.46
C HIS A 262 -9.64 2.89 -4.03
N TYR A 263 -10.38 3.95 -3.71
CA TYR A 263 -11.81 3.93 -3.45
C TYR A 263 -12.57 3.32 -4.65
N PRO A 264 -13.66 2.54 -4.42
CA PRO A 264 -14.43 1.93 -5.51
C PRO A 264 -15.32 2.97 -6.22
N TYR A 265 -14.70 3.88 -6.94
CA TYR A 265 -15.35 5.01 -7.61
C TYR A 265 -16.29 4.61 -8.76
N GLY A 266 -16.28 3.36 -9.17
CA GLY A 266 -17.25 2.82 -10.13
C GLY A 266 -18.65 2.63 -9.56
N LEU A 267 -18.82 2.68 -8.23
CA LEU A 267 -20.12 2.79 -7.56
C LEU A 267 -20.50 4.27 -7.41
N THR A 268 -21.77 4.58 -7.61
CA THR A 268 -22.29 5.91 -7.25
C THR A 268 -22.30 6.09 -5.74
N GLU A 269 -22.45 7.33 -5.28
CA GLU A 269 -22.55 7.62 -3.85
C GLU A 269 -23.70 6.82 -3.19
N ASP A 270 -24.88 6.81 -3.80
CA ASP A 270 -26.04 6.08 -3.31
C ASP A 270 -25.78 4.56 -3.25
N GLU A 271 -25.14 4.01 -4.28
CA GLU A 271 -24.77 2.58 -4.32
C GLU A 271 -23.74 2.24 -3.25
N TYR A 272 -22.76 3.10 -3.03
CA TYR A 272 -21.78 2.89 -1.96
C TYR A 272 -22.40 2.96 -0.57
N ASN A 273 -23.29 3.93 -0.34
CA ASN A 273 -24.07 4.04 0.90
C ASN A 273 -24.94 2.80 1.13
N GLU A 274 -25.58 2.29 0.07
CA GLU A 274 -26.35 1.04 0.12
C GLU A 274 -25.49 -0.13 0.55
N LEU A 275 -24.30 -0.31 -0.06
CA LEU A 275 -23.37 -1.37 0.29
C LEU A 275 -22.88 -1.23 1.74
N ALA A 276 -22.53 -0.04 2.16
CA ALA A 276 -22.05 0.26 3.51
C ALA A 276 -23.16 0.17 4.59
N GLY A 277 -24.43 0.23 4.17
CA GLY A 277 -25.58 0.23 5.10
C GLY A 277 -25.74 1.53 5.89
N GLN A 278 -25.10 2.60 5.44
CA GLN A 278 -25.15 3.91 6.09
C GLN A 278 -24.79 5.01 5.08
N GLU A 279 -25.20 6.23 5.38
CA GLU A 279 -24.73 7.40 4.64
C GLU A 279 -23.27 7.69 4.99
N MET A 280 -22.40 7.66 3.98
CA MET A 280 -20.96 7.84 4.16
C MET A 280 -20.57 9.30 4.01
N ASP A 281 -19.76 9.79 4.95
CA ASP A 281 -19.06 11.06 4.79
C ASP A 281 -18.11 10.99 3.58
N LEU A 282 -18.29 11.91 2.64
CA LEU A 282 -17.57 11.93 1.36
C LEU A 282 -16.17 12.52 1.46
N THR A 283 -15.85 13.22 2.55
CA THR A 283 -14.54 13.83 2.75
C THR A 283 -13.55 12.84 3.34
N PHE A 284 -13.97 12.05 4.31
CA PHE A 284 -13.08 11.15 5.07
C PHE A 284 -13.55 9.70 5.07
N GLU A 285 -14.74 9.42 5.56
CA GLU A 285 -15.17 8.04 5.85
C GLU A 285 -15.34 7.17 4.61
N LYS A 286 -15.60 7.75 3.43
CA LYS A 286 -15.60 6.96 2.18
C LYS A 286 -14.26 6.30 1.89
N TYR A 287 -13.17 6.85 2.42
CA TYR A 287 -11.82 6.30 2.27
C TYR A 287 -11.44 5.28 3.33
N ARG A 288 -12.27 5.10 4.37
CA ARG A 288 -12.04 4.02 5.34
C ARG A 288 -11.99 2.70 4.61
N ASN A 289 -10.92 1.95 4.85
CA ASN A 289 -10.66 0.71 4.15
C ASN A 289 -9.97 -0.29 5.09
N SER A 290 -9.41 -1.35 4.52
CA SER A 290 -8.71 -2.37 5.27
C SER A 290 -7.22 -2.36 4.98
N PHE A 291 -6.44 -2.39 6.05
CA PHE A 291 -5.09 -2.93 6.04
C PHE A 291 -5.21 -4.30 6.72
N ILE A 292 -5.53 -5.33 5.94
CA ILE A 292 -5.56 -6.70 6.45
C ILE A 292 -4.11 -7.14 6.66
N CYS A 293 -3.80 -7.59 7.87
CA CYS A 293 -2.51 -8.17 8.22
C CYS A 293 -2.77 -9.49 8.97
N TYR A 294 -3.09 -10.51 8.19
CA TYR A 294 -3.33 -11.85 8.72
C TYR A 294 -2.03 -12.48 9.19
N VAL A 295 -1.97 -12.82 10.45
CA VAL A 295 -0.84 -13.48 11.09
C VAL A 295 -1.36 -14.73 11.81
N PRO A 296 -1.03 -15.93 11.32
CA PRO A 296 -1.41 -17.15 11.99
C PRO A 296 -0.59 -17.37 13.26
N GLY A 297 -1.16 -18.06 14.23
CA GLY A 297 -0.43 -18.55 15.41
C GLY A 297 -0.24 -17.54 16.54
N LEU A 298 -0.80 -16.34 16.47
CA LEU A 298 -0.84 -15.44 17.62
C LEU A 298 -1.85 -15.97 18.65
N SER A 299 -1.50 -15.87 19.94
CA SER A 299 -2.40 -16.27 21.03
C SER A 299 -3.65 -15.39 21.10
N GLU A 300 -3.52 -14.13 20.73
CA GLU A 300 -4.60 -13.16 20.60
C GLU A 300 -4.26 -12.13 19.52
N ASN A 301 -5.27 -11.44 19.00
CA ASN A 301 -5.05 -10.38 18.04
C ASN A 301 -4.30 -9.20 18.67
N ILE A 302 -3.44 -8.57 17.85
CA ILE A 302 -2.81 -7.29 18.19
C ILE A 302 -3.70 -6.21 17.58
N VAL A 303 -4.36 -5.41 18.41
CA VAL A 303 -5.25 -4.34 17.96
C VAL A 303 -4.52 -3.00 18.00
N VAL A 304 -4.51 -2.31 16.88
CA VAL A 304 -3.84 -1.02 16.68
C VAL A 304 -4.90 0.03 16.35
N ASP A 305 -5.07 1.02 17.20
CA ASP A 305 -6.05 2.09 17.02
C ASP A 305 -5.45 3.40 16.45
N GLU A 306 -4.17 3.37 16.11
CA GLU A 306 -3.50 4.50 15.46
C GLU A 306 -4.03 4.73 14.05
N TYR A 307 -4.16 6.00 13.66
CA TYR A 307 -4.56 6.37 12.30
C TYR A 307 -3.43 6.08 11.32
N CYS A 308 -3.75 5.47 10.20
CA CYS A 308 -2.78 5.09 9.17
C CYS A 308 -3.41 5.07 7.78
N SER A 309 -2.56 5.06 6.77
CA SER A 309 -2.97 5.06 5.37
C SER A 309 -1.98 4.29 4.49
N THR A 310 -2.17 4.31 3.20
CA THR A 310 -1.49 3.42 2.23
C THR A 310 0.04 3.43 2.35
N ALA A 311 0.67 4.60 2.50
CA ALA A 311 2.13 4.71 2.59
C ALA A 311 2.72 4.04 3.85
N ASP A 312 1.91 3.83 4.89
CA ASP A 312 2.36 3.27 6.16
C ASP A 312 2.55 1.75 6.12
N ILE A 313 2.03 1.08 5.10
CA ILE A 313 2.10 -0.38 4.97
C ILE A 313 3.53 -0.85 4.85
N LEU A 314 4.31 -0.28 3.94
CA LEU A 314 5.69 -0.71 3.70
C LEU A 314 6.57 -0.59 4.95
N PRO A 315 6.70 0.58 5.63
CA PRO A 315 7.52 0.68 6.82
C PRO A 315 7.05 -0.25 7.95
N THR A 316 5.74 -0.48 8.09
CA THR A 316 5.20 -1.42 9.07
C THR A 316 5.66 -2.86 8.77
N LEU A 317 5.61 -3.29 7.51
CA LEU A 317 6.07 -4.62 7.11
C LEU A 317 7.59 -4.76 7.21
N LEU A 318 8.37 -3.74 6.85
CA LEU A 318 9.82 -3.75 7.02
C LEU A 318 10.20 -3.99 8.49
N ASN A 319 9.55 -3.30 9.41
CA ASN A 319 9.76 -3.49 10.85
C ASN A 319 9.37 -4.91 11.30
N LEU A 320 8.17 -5.37 10.94
CA LEU A 320 7.67 -6.70 11.31
C LEU A 320 8.57 -7.83 10.81
N PHE A 321 9.13 -7.70 9.61
CA PHE A 321 10.00 -8.71 9.00
C PHE A 321 11.49 -8.53 9.37
N GLY A 322 11.81 -7.61 10.26
CA GLY A 322 13.18 -7.41 10.76
C GLY A 322 14.15 -6.85 9.72
N VAL A 323 13.64 -6.11 8.74
CA VAL A 323 14.48 -5.39 7.76
C VAL A 323 14.97 -4.09 8.39
N ASP A 324 16.27 -3.91 8.46
CA ASP A 324 16.84 -2.64 8.89
C ASP A 324 16.67 -1.58 7.79
N TYR A 325 16.13 -0.43 8.15
CA TYR A 325 15.93 0.69 7.24
C TYR A 325 15.96 2.01 8.00
N ASP A 326 16.34 3.08 7.31
CA ASP A 326 16.24 4.44 7.85
C ASP A 326 14.82 4.95 7.62
N SER A 327 14.04 5.09 8.69
CA SER A 327 12.63 5.50 8.63
C SER A 327 12.41 6.89 8.04
N ARG A 328 13.45 7.74 8.01
CA ARG A 328 13.40 9.07 7.39
C ARG A 328 13.26 9.01 5.86
N LEU A 329 13.71 7.90 5.26
CA LEU A 329 13.74 7.70 3.81
C LEU A 329 12.40 7.28 3.21
N LEU A 330 11.39 7.02 4.02
CA LEU A 330 10.04 6.69 3.59
C LEU A 330 9.05 7.79 4.02
N ALA A 331 8.03 8.02 3.20
CA ALA A 331 6.98 8.96 3.53
C ALA A 331 6.01 8.40 4.58
N GLY A 332 5.73 7.10 4.51
CA GLY A 332 4.93 6.40 5.50
C GLY A 332 5.69 6.18 6.80
N THR A 333 4.93 5.88 7.85
CA THR A 333 5.42 5.60 9.20
C THR A 333 4.98 4.21 9.64
N ASP A 334 5.88 3.44 10.25
CA ASP A 334 5.50 2.19 10.90
C ASP A 334 4.39 2.45 11.94
N VAL A 335 3.22 1.86 11.72
CA VAL A 335 2.03 2.08 12.56
C VAL A 335 2.25 1.57 13.99
N LEU A 336 3.17 0.64 14.18
CA LEU A 336 3.53 0.05 15.48
C LEU A 336 4.60 0.86 16.23
N SER A 337 5.16 1.88 15.59
CA SER A 337 6.21 2.71 16.16
C SER A 337 5.68 3.86 17.02
N ASN A 338 6.59 4.58 17.63
CA ASN A 338 6.35 5.83 18.35
C ASN A 338 6.32 7.06 17.44
N GLY A 339 6.20 6.88 16.13
CA GLY A 339 6.20 7.95 15.14
C GLY A 339 4.91 8.77 15.10
N VAL A 340 4.81 9.65 14.11
CA VAL A 340 3.60 10.43 13.84
C VAL A 340 2.59 9.55 13.14
N HIS A 341 1.40 9.39 13.74
CA HIS A 341 0.32 8.57 13.21
C HIS A 341 -0.77 9.47 12.61
N ILE A 342 -0.83 9.44 11.29
CA ILE A 342 -1.70 10.28 10.49
C ILE A 342 -2.17 9.50 9.26
N ALA A 343 -3.48 9.50 9.00
CA ALA A 343 -4.01 8.99 7.74
C ALA A 343 -4.07 10.13 6.72
N VAL A 344 -3.38 9.97 5.60
CA VAL A 344 -3.23 10.99 4.57
C VAL A 344 -4.04 10.63 3.34
N LEU A 345 -4.85 11.56 2.85
CA LEU A 345 -5.62 11.44 1.62
C LEU A 345 -4.92 12.17 0.46
N SER A 346 -5.24 11.79 -0.77
CA SER A 346 -4.54 12.29 -1.96
C SER A 346 -4.71 13.79 -2.23
N ASP A 347 -5.77 14.40 -1.70
CA ASP A 347 -6.01 15.85 -1.74
C ASP A 347 -5.29 16.61 -0.61
N LYS A 348 -4.48 15.89 0.19
CA LYS A 348 -3.78 16.38 1.39
C LYS A 348 -4.69 16.69 2.58
N SER A 349 -5.95 16.27 2.53
CA SER A 349 -6.74 16.10 3.74
C SER A 349 -6.15 14.99 4.61
N PHE A 350 -6.35 15.05 5.91
CA PHE A 350 -5.79 14.06 6.81
C PHE A 350 -6.62 13.85 8.08
N LEU A 351 -6.39 12.72 8.72
CA LEU A 351 -7.05 12.33 9.96
C LEU A 351 -6.01 11.94 11.01
N THR A 352 -6.21 12.44 12.22
CA THR A 352 -5.46 12.06 13.42
C THR A 352 -6.43 11.66 14.54
N LYS A 353 -5.94 11.12 15.64
CA LYS A 353 -6.77 10.88 16.82
C LYS A 353 -7.39 12.15 17.40
N ALA A 354 -6.72 13.29 17.25
CA ALA A 354 -7.14 14.55 17.84
C ALA A 354 -8.08 15.36 16.94
N PHE A 355 -7.90 15.29 15.63
CA PHE A 355 -8.70 16.09 14.71
C PHE A 355 -8.59 15.59 13.26
N ARG A 356 -9.50 16.06 12.43
CA ARG A 356 -9.50 15.88 10.97
C ARG A 356 -9.34 17.23 10.30
N TYR A 357 -8.67 17.25 9.16
CA TYR A 357 -8.48 18.44 8.34
C TYR A 357 -8.95 18.18 6.91
N ASP A 358 -9.94 18.98 6.48
CA ASP A 358 -10.42 19.00 5.09
C ASP A 358 -9.65 20.07 4.32
N ALA A 359 -8.76 19.64 3.43
CA ALA A 359 -7.94 20.55 2.62
C ALA A 359 -8.77 21.31 1.57
N GLY A 360 -9.91 20.76 1.14
CA GLY A 360 -10.78 21.41 0.15
C GLY A 360 -11.50 22.63 0.68
N THR A 361 -11.89 22.61 1.95
CA THR A 361 -12.60 23.70 2.64
C THR A 361 -11.72 24.42 3.68
N GLU A 362 -10.50 23.93 3.90
CA GLU A 362 -9.60 24.41 4.96
C GLU A 362 -10.23 24.35 6.36
N THR A 363 -11.01 23.29 6.62
CA THR A 363 -11.81 23.14 7.85
C THR A 363 -11.16 22.12 8.78
N VAL A 364 -11.02 22.50 10.06
CA VAL A 364 -10.60 21.64 11.15
C VAL A 364 -11.83 21.09 11.87
N ILE A 365 -11.85 19.77 12.09
CA ILE A 365 -12.91 19.07 12.81
C ILE A 365 -12.26 18.36 14.01
N PRO A 366 -12.32 18.91 15.23
CA PRO A 366 -11.80 18.24 16.42
C PRO A 366 -12.52 16.91 16.69
N ALA A 367 -11.81 15.96 17.27
CA ALA A 367 -12.39 14.66 17.64
C ALA A 367 -13.45 14.78 18.74
N ASP A 368 -13.27 15.75 19.64
CA ASP A 368 -14.29 16.17 20.61
C ASP A 368 -14.17 17.68 20.94
N GLU A 369 -15.19 18.23 21.60
CA GLU A 369 -15.28 19.66 21.90
C GLU A 369 -14.21 20.17 22.87
N SER A 370 -13.54 19.28 23.62
CA SER A 370 -12.47 19.64 24.55
C SER A 370 -11.13 19.91 23.86
N ILE A 371 -10.98 19.48 22.61
CA ILE A 371 -9.74 19.60 21.85
C ILE A 371 -9.71 20.93 21.10
N ALA A 372 -8.70 21.75 21.37
CA ALA A 372 -8.45 22.98 20.65
C ALA A 372 -7.16 22.84 19.82
N ILE A 373 -7.27 23.11 18.53
CA ILE A 373 -6.14 23.09 17.59
C ILE A 373 -5.78 24.54 17.25
N SER A 374 -4.57 24.97 17.61
CA SER A 374 -4.08 26.30 17.24
C SER A 374 -3.72 26.38 15.75
N ASP A 375 -3.72 27.58 15.20
CA ASP A 375 -3.29 27.81 13.82
C ASP A 375 -1.84 27.34 13.59
N GLU A 376 -0.97 27.52 14.59
CA GLU A 376 0.42 27.06 14.54
C GLU A 376 0.52 25.54 14.48
N GLN A 377 -0.27 24.83 15.28
CA GLN A 377 -0.33 23.37 15.25
C GLN A 377 -0.85 22.85 13.91
N LEU A 378 -1.93 23.44 13.42
CA LEU A 378 -2.49 23.08 12.11
C LEU A 378 -1.48 23.26 10.99
N GLU A 379 -0.79 24.39 10.98
CA GLU A 379 0.22 24.68 9.96
C GLU A 379 1.39 23.68 10.03
N ALA A 380 1.81 23.26 11.21
CA ALA A 380 2.83 22.23 11.39
C ALA A 380 2.41 20.89 10.74
N TYR A 381 1.16 20.46 10.92
CA TYR A 381 0.63 19.27 10.29
C TYR A 381 0.50 19.41 8.76
N ARG A 382 0.04 20.55 8.29
CA ARG A 382 -0.08 20.83 6.86
C ARG A 382 1.28 20.77 6.16
N LEU A 383 2.30 21.40 6.75
CA LEU A 383 3.68 21.33 6.26
C LEU A 383 4.25 19.93 6.32
N TYR A 384 3.96 19.17 7.38
CA TYR A 384 4.36 17.76 7.46
C TYR A 384 3.84 16.97 6.29
N VAL A 385 2.56 17.09 5.95
CA VAL A 385 1.94 16.39 4.81
C VAL A 385 2.53 16.89 3.48
N ASP A 386 2.61 18.19 3.26
CA ASP A 386 3.21 18.76 2.04
C ASP A 386 4.64 18.30 1.82
N ASN A 387 5.44 18.27 2.87
CA ASN A 387 6.83 17.82 2.79
C ASN A 387 6.94 16.32 2.46
N LYS A 388 6.02 15.49 2.94
CA LYS A 388 5.99 14.07 2.59
C LYS A 388 5.74 13.85 1.09
N PHE A 389 4.83 14.61 0.50
CA PHE A 389 4.61 14.58 -0.95
C PHE A 389 5.82 15.12 -1.73
N GLN A 390 6.38 16.24 -1.31
CA GLN A 390 7.53 16.86 -1.98
C GLN A 390 8.78 15.97 -1.90
N MET A 391 9.07 15.44 -0.72
CA MET A 391 10.18 14.53 -0.49
C MET A 391 10.03 13.26 -1.36
N SER A 392 8.83 12.70 -1.44
CA SER A 392 8.56 11.51 -2.25
C SER A 392 8.90 11.75 -3.72
N SER A 393 8.47 12.88 -4.27
CA SER A 393 8.77 13.27 -5.65
C SER A 393 10.28 13.51 -5.86
N ASN A 394 10.95 14.18 -4.94
CA ASN A 394 12.38 14.43 -5.03
C ASN A 394 13.20 13.14 -4.99
N ILE A 395 12.84 12.20 -4.11
CA ILE A 395 13.51 10.90 -3.99
C ILE A 395 13.48 10.16 -5.33
N VAL A 396 12.32 10.05 -5.95
CA VAL A 396 12.14 9.27 -7.19
C VAL A 396 12.72 10.01 -8.38
N ASN A 397 12.48 11.31 -8.50
CA ASN A 397 12.96 12.10 -9.64
C ASN A 397 14.47 12.33 -9.64
N SER A 398 15.17 12.06 -8.54
CA SER A 398 16.63 12.22 -8.44
C SER A 398 17.37 10.91 -8.19
N ASP A 399 16.67 9.77 -8.21
CA ASP A 399 17.24 8.48 -7.78
C ASP A 399 18.02 8.60 -6.46
N TYR A 400 17.34 9.17 -5.47
CA TYR A 400 17.96 9.57 -4.21
C TYR A 400 18.55 8.41 -3.44
N TYR A 401 17.91 7.24 -3.49
CA TYR A 401 18.43 6.05 -2.79
C TYR A 401 19.76 5.59 -3.40
N ALA A 402 19.94 5.65 -4.71
CA ALA A 402 21.22 5.38 -5.33
C ALA A 402 22.31 6.35 -4.83
N HIS A 403 21.96 7.63 -4.69
CA HIS A 403 22.85 8.65 -4.15
C HIS A 403 23.25 8.34 -2.70
N VAL A 404 22.28 8.07 -1.82
CA VAL A 404 22.52 7.81 -0.39
C VAL A 404 23.35 6.54 -0.17
N PHE A 405 23.05 5.48 -0.90
CA PHE A 405 23.69 4.17 -0.72
C PHE A 405 24.91 3.94 -1.62
N GLY A 406 25.39 4.97 -2.31
CA GLY A 406 26.57 4.89 -3.14
C GLY A 406 26.44 3.93 -4.31
N LYS A 407 25.24 3.81 -4.91
CA LYS A 407 24.98 2.98 -6.08
C LYS A 407 25.01 3.83 -7.35
N ALA A 408 25.55 3.24 -8.44
CA ALA A 408 25.45 3.87 -9.74
C ALA A 408 24.01 3.84 -10.21
N SER A 409 23.40 5.02 -10.43
CA SER A 409 22.18 5.12 -11.24
C SER A 409 22.57 4.90 -12.71
N SER A 410 21.64 4.38 -13.52
CA SER A 410 21.86 4.19 -14.96
C SER A 410 22.15 5.55 -15.64
N GLY A 411 23.40 6.00 -15.62
CA GLY A 411 23.90 7.19 -16.34
C GLY A 411 24.52 8.32 -15.50
N GLY A 412 24.78 8.13 -14.19
CA GLY A 412 25.38 9.18 -13.35
C GLY A 412 26.63 8.75 -12.60
N THR A 413 27.57 9.67 -12.41
CA THR A 413 28.67 9.56 -11.46
C THR A 413 28.16 9.90 -10.05
N LEU A 414 28.55 9.06 -9.08
CA LEU A 414 28.26 9.32 -7.66
C LEU A 414 29.16 10.44 -7.14
N GLU A 415 28.58 11.57 -6.82
CA GLU A 415 29.27 12.63 -6.08
C GLU A 415 28.60 12.79 -4.72
N ASP A 416 29.41 12.78 -3.66
CA ASP A 416 29.03 13.07 -2.26
C ASP A 416 27.90 12.19 -1.67
N THR A 417 28.28 11.01 -1.20
CA THR A 417 27.37 10.09 -0.51
C THR A 417 27.09 10.58 0.93
N VAL A 418 25.83 10.85 1.23
CA VAL A 418 25.38 11.04 2.61
C VAL A 418 25.01 9.67 3.20
N VAL A 419 25.70 9.28 4.26
CA VAL A 419 25.44 8.01 4.95
C VAL A 419 24.50 8.26 6.14
N PHE A 420 23.30 7.76 6.07
CA PHE A 420 22.39 7.71 7.21
C PHE A 420 22.62 6.40 7.96
N THR A 421 23.40 6.45 9.04
CA THR A 421 23.82 5.24 9.77
C THR A 421 23.00 4.97 11.03
N ASP A 422 22.22 5.91 11.51
CA ASP A 422 21.53 5.77 12.78
C ASP A 422 20.01 5.67 12.63
N ILE A 423 19.51 4.44 12.73
CA ILE A 423 18.09 4.13 12.77
C ILE A 423 17.56 3.97 14.22
N THR A 424 18.44 4.18 15.20
CA THR A 424 18.10 4.00 16.64
C THR A 424 17.69 5.29 17.33
N GLY A 425 17.63 6.38 16.57
CA GLY A 425 17.30 7.72 17.09
C GLY A 425 16.03 7.76 17.94
N ILE A 426 16.01 8.68 18.87
CA ILE A 426 14.88 8.90 19.76
C ILE A 426 13.86 9.78 19.04
N PHE A 427 12.69 9.23 18.75
CA PHE A 427 11.56 10.01 18.26
C PHE A 427 10.80 10.65 19.43
N ASN A 428 10.48 11.93 19.31
CA ASN A 428 9.56 12.63 20.20
C ASN A 428 8.48 13.29 19.37
N GLN A 429 7.20 13.03 19.68
CA GLN A 429 6.08 13.66 18.98
C GLN A 429 6.14 15.18 18.96
N ALA A 430 6.75 15.79 19.98
CA ALA A 430 7.01 17.23 20.01
C ALA A 430 7.94 17.71 18.88
N SER A 431 8.71 16.81 18.28
CA SER A 431 9.62 17.17 17.18
C SER A 431 8.89 17.48 15.87
N VAL A 432 7.65 17.03 15.69
CA VAL A 432 6.82 17.47 14.56
C VAL A 432 6.61 18.98 14.60
N LEU A 433 6.34 19.52 15.77
CA LEU A 433 6.21 20.97 15.98
C LEU A 433 7.55 21.69 15.87
N TYR A 434 8.64 21.04 16.27
CA TYR A 434 9.98 21.64 16.23
C TYR A 434 10.54 21.77 14.82
N MET A 435 10.25 20.81 13.93
CA MET A 435 10.70 20.85 12.54
C MET A 435 10.26 22.10 11.77
N TYR A 436 9.18 22.75 12.22
CA TYR A 436 8.56 23.88 11.52
C TYR A 436 8.74 25.23 12.25
N ARG A 437 9.50 25.26 13.35
CA ARG A 437 9.79 26.49 14.09
C ARG A 437 11.05 27.24 13.62
N ASN A 438 11.82 26.61 12.76
CA ASN A 438 13.04 27.15 12.15
C ASN A 438 12.89 27.13 10.62
#